data_35c20c93fa2c5b1360a9548a455878fa
#
_entry.id   35c20c93fa2c5b1360a9548a455878fa
#
_cell.length_a   1.000
_cell.length_b   1.000
_cell.length_c   1.000
_cell.angle_alpha   90.00
_cell.angle_beta   90.00
_cell.angle_gamma   90.00
#
_symmetry.space_group_name_H-M   'P 1'
#
loop_
_entity.id
_entity.type
_entity.pdbx_description
1 polymer ?
#
loop_
_entity_poly.entity_id
_entity_poly.type
_entity_poly.pdbx_seq_one_letter_code
_entity_poly.pdbx_strand_id
1 'polypeptide(L)'
;MSEVPRESRRVTRRQALVAGAGAVGVLAAGGYGLGRALGGGAATDSREPADLVIRAAPTTVELRRRRVETWSYGEDIAGNGIRIRQGAPVRIRVENDLPEATSVHWHGIRLANEADGVPGMTQDPIAPGDSFTYAFTPPDAGTYFFHSHSGLQLDRGLYAPLIVEPVREQMSYDREDVLVLDDWLDGIDGTPDDRLASLRRNGMPMDGMGMGMGMGMD
;
A
#
# COMPACT_ATOMS: atom_id res chain seq x y z
N MET A 1 -10.10 49.40 -37.71
CA MET A 1 -9.46 48.48 -36.73
C MET A 1 -10.40 47.30 -36.56
N SER A 2 -10.15 46.23 -37.27
CA SER A 2 -10.98 45.01 -37.31
C SER A 2 -10.36 43.96 -36.43
N GLU A 3 -11.06 43.55 -35.38
CA GLU A 3 -10.68 42.43 -34.52
C GLU A 3 -10.86 41.09 -35.26
N VAL A 4 -9.82 40.28 -35.23
CA VAL A 4 -9.83 38.91 -35.74
C VAL A 4 -10.20 37.98 -34.61
N PRO A 5 -11.23 37.10 -34.73
CA PRO A 5 -11.60 36.17 -33.70
C PRO A 5 -10.56 35.03 -33.63
N ARG A 6 -10.03 34.73 -32.43
CA ARG A 6 -9.23 33.55 -32.17
C ARG A 6 -10.14 32.32 -32.04
N GLU A 7 -10.17 31.49 -33.05
CA GLU A 7 -10.77 30.15 -32.98
C GLU A 7 -9.91 29.23 -32.11
N SER A 8 -10.43 28.82 -30.95
CA SER A 8 -9.84 27.76 -30.12
C SER A 8 -10.17 26.40 -30.72
N ARG A 9 -9.23 25.77 -31.40
CA ARG A 9 -9.36 24.38 -31.86
C ARG A 9 -9.42 23.45 -30.66
N ARG A 10 -10.58 22.89 -30.37
CA ARG A 10 -10.74 21.77 -29.41
C ARG A 10 -10.22 20.49 -30.03
N VAL A 11 -9.15 19.95 -29.47
CA VAL A 11 -8.60 18.64 -29.82
C VAL A 11 -9.53 17.55 -29.25
N THR A 12 -10.05 16.67 -30.09
CA THR A 12 -10.90 15.55 -29.64
C THR A 12 -10.07 14.43 -29.05
N ARG A 13 -10.65 13.67 -28.10
CA ARG A 13 -9.99 12.50 -27.49
C ARG A 13 -9.41 11.50 -28.49
N ARG A 14 -10.02 11.39 -29.66
CA ARG A 14 -9.55 10.52 -30.75
C ARG A 14 -8.28 11.03 -31.42
N GLN A 15 -8.09 12.34 -31.50
CA GLN A 15 -6.88 12.97 -32.08
C GLN A 15 -5.69 12.89 -31.10
N ALA A 16 -5.94 12.92 -29.78
CA ALA A 16 -4.90 12.72 -28.77
C ALA A 16 -4.36 11.28 -28.76
N LEU A 17 -5.21 10.26 -29.02
CA LEU A 17 -4.79 8.85 -29.08
C LEU A 17 -3.98 8.50 -30.32
N VAL A 18 -4.18 9.19 -31.46
CA VAL A 18 -3.43 8.96 -32.69
C VAL A 18 -2.04 9.61 -32.64
N ALA A 19 -1.85 10.69 -31.87
CA ALA A 19 -0.55 11.32 -31.69
C ALA A 19 0.37 10.54 -30.74
N GLY A 20 -0.18 9.67 -29.86
CA GLY A 20 0.58 8.80 -28.96
C GLY A 20 1.06 7.48 -29.55
N ALA A 21 0.51 7.06 -30.69
CA ALA A 21 0.83 5.75 -31.28
C ALA A 21 1.98 5.75 -32.32
N GLY A 22 2.62 6.90 -32.55
CA GLY A 22 3.66 7.07 -33.57
C GLY A 22 5.11 6.91 -33.13
N ALA A 23 5.40 6.56 -31.88
CA ALA A 23 6.76 6.48 -31.37
C ALA A 23 7.17 5.11 -30.76
N VAL A 24 6.45 4.03 -31.09
CA VAL A 24 6.83 2.67 -30.67
C VAL A 24 6.98 1.79 -31.91
N GLY A 25 8.07 1.95 -32.60
CA GLY A 25 8.44 1.07 -33.68
C GLY A 25 9.88 1.32 -34.12
N VAL A 26 10.76 0.52 -33.63
CA VAL A 26 12.13 0.14 -33.94
C VAL A 26 12.99 0.21 -32.65
N LEU A 27 13.16 -0.96 -32.03
CA LEU A 27 14.40 -1.47 -31.45
C LEU A 27 14.10 -2.74 -30.63
N ALA A 28 13.66 -3.78 -31.34
CA ALA A 28 13.68 -5.15 -30.83
C ALA A 28 14.80 -5.91 -31.55
N ALA A 29 16.04 -5.71 -31.10
CA ALA A 29 17.14 -6.66 -31.27
C ALA A 29 18.39 -6.12 -30.56
N GLY A 30 18.78 -6.75 -29.48
CA GLY A 30 20.13 -6.63 -28.94
C GLY A 30 20.22 -5.84 -27.62
N GLY A 31 20.41 -6.56 -26.51
CA GLY A 31 21.02 -6.01 -25.33
C GLY A 31 20.21 -6.04 -24.05
N TYR A 32 20.15 -7.19 -23.42
CA TYR A 32 20.03 -7.30 -21.96
C TYR A 32 21.23 -6.60 -21.31
N GLY A 33 21.17 -5.30 -21.18
CA GLY A 33 22.33 -4.62 -20.56
C GLY A 33 22.28 -3.12 -20.40
N LEU A 34 21.28 -2.40 -20.90
CA LEU A 34 21.26 -0.93 -20.84
C LEU A 34 19.96 -0.30 -20.30
N GLY A 35 19.04 -1.08 -19.74
CA GLY A 35 17.79 -0.60 -19.17
C GLY A 35 17.88 -0.06 -17.72
N ARG A 36 19.09 0.03 -17.16
CA ARG A 36 19.27 0.40 -15.73
C ARG A 36 19.64 1.86 -15.48
N ALA A 37 19.58 2.73 -16.48
CA ALA A 37 20.13 4.08 -16.36
C ALA A 37 19.14 5.25 -16.53
N LEU A 38 17.86 5.05 -16.81
CA LEU A 38 16.92 6.17 -17.03
C LEU A 38 15.55 6.02 -16.35
N GLY A 39 15.45 5.26 -15.28
CA GLY A 39 14.23 5.10 -14.46
C GLY A 39 14.56 4.92 -12.98
N GLY A 40 15.60 5.60 -12.52
CA GLY A 40 16.02 5.53 -11.13
C GLY A 40 15.19 6.43 -10.24
N GLY A 41 14.05 5.96 -9.73
CA GLY A 41 13.70 6.31 -8.37
C GLY A 41 14.88 5.89 -7.52
N ALA A 42 15.51 6.81 -6.81
CA ALA A 42 16.70 6.55 -6.03
C ALA A 42 16.40 5.46 -5.01
N ALA A 43 16.79 4.21 -5.32
CA ALA A 43 16.98 3.20 -4.29
C ALA A 43 18.03 3.83 -3.35
N THR A 44 17.55 4.42 -2.25
CA THR A 44 18.43 4.97 -1.22
C THR A 44 19.23 3.80 -0.69
N ASP A 45 20.55 3.91 -0.74
CA ASP A 45 21.47 2.87 -0.30
C ASP A 45 20.99 2.32 1.04
N SER A 46 20.80 1.01 1.13
CA SER A 46 20.38 0.28 2.34
C SER A 46 21.31 0.50 3.55
N ARG A 47 22.44 1.20 3.34
CA ARG A 47 23.46 1.54 4.34
C ARG A 47 23.25 2.90 4.99
N GLU A 48 22.35 3.75 4.48
CA GLU A 48 22.07 5.01 5.15
C GLU A 48 21.31 4.78 6.45
N PRO A 49 21.64 5.51 7.54
CA PRO A 49 20.96 5.37 8.81
C PRO A 49 19.46 5.66 8.65
N ALA A 50 18.61 4.77 9.14
CA ALA A 50 17.17 4.95 9.26
C ALA A 50 16.81 5.29 10.70
N ASP A 51 15.78 6.14 10.87
CA ASP A 51 15.27 6.47 12.19
C ASP A 51 14.45 5.32 12.79
N LEU A 52 13.77 4.58 11.89
CA LEU A 52 12.94 3.43 12.23
C LEU A 52 13.20 2.28 11.25
N VAL A 53 13.03 1.05 11.73
CA VAL A 53 13.08 -0.16 10.90
C VAL A 53 11.78 -0.93 11.09
N ILE A 54 11.14 -1.28 9.98
CA ILE A 54 9.98 -2.16 9.92
C ILE A 54 10.42 -3.44 9.22
N ARG A 55 10.09 -4.59 9.80
CA ARG A 55 10.38 -5.89 9.21
C ARG A 55 9.07 -6.57 8.81
N ALA A 56 8.92 -6.85 7.52
CA ALA A 56 7.84 -7.67 7.00
C ALA A 56 8.30 -9.13 7.03
N ALA A 57 7.65 -9.98 7.84
CA ALA A 57 8.09 -11.36 8.04
C ALA A 57 6.92 -12.33 8.28
N PRO A 58 7.11 -13.63 7.98
CA PRO A 58 6.21 -14.66 8.48
C PRO A 58 6.21 -14.66 10.01
N THR A 59 5.03 -14.80 10.60
CA THR A 59 4.83 -14.84 12.04
C THR A 59 3.79 -15.88 12.43
N THR A 60 3.80 -16.30 13.69
CA THR A 60 2.77 -17.18 14.25
C THR A 60 2.06 -16.43 15.37
N VAL A 61 0.77 -16.26 15.21
CA VAL A 61 -0.09 -15.55 16.17
C VAL A 61 -1.11 -16.49 16.80
N GLU A 62 -1.63 -16.11 17.95
CA GLU A 62 -2.72 -16.84 18.59
C GLU A 62 -4.05 -16.10 18.40
N LEU A 63 -4.95 -16.69 17.58
CA LEU A 63 -6.29 -16.21 17.33
C LEU A 63 -7.33 -17.15 17.93
N ARG A 64 -8.13 -16.68 18.90
CA ARG A 64 -9.18 -17.48 19.53
C ARG A 64 -8.70 -18.88 19.98
N ARG A 65 -7.50 -18.96 20.58
CA ARG A 65 -6.82 -20.20 21.03
C ARG A 65 -6.37 -21.13 19.90
N ARG A 66 -6.25 -20.62 18.68
CA ARG A 66 -5.63 -21.32 17.54
C ARG A 66 -4.33 -20.63 17.18
N ARG A 67 -3.28 -21.40 16.98
CA ARG A 67 -2.05 -20.88 16.37
C ARG A 67 -2.25 -20.79 14.87
N VAL A 68 -2.00 -19.60 14.33
CA VAL A 68 -2.16 -19.27 12.91
C VAL A 68 -0.82 -18.76 12.40
N GLU A 69 -0.35 -19.34 11.30
CA GLU A 69 0.79 -18.83 10.56
C GLU A 69 0.30 -17.77 9.57
N THR A 70 0.90 -16.60 9.62
CA THR A 70 0.53 -15.45 8.82
C THR A 70 1.73 -14.54 8.59
N TRP A 71 1.54 -13.32 8.15
CA TRP A 71 2.60 -12.31 7.99
C TRP A 71 2.31 -11.09 8.86
N SER A 72 3.36 -10.36 9.26
CA SER A 72 3.18 -9.16 10.08
C SER A 72 4.35 -8.19 9.89
N TYR A 73 4.11 -6.91 10.24
CA TYR A 73 5.15 -5.91 10.48
C TYR A 73 5.63 -5.90 11.94
N GLY A 74 5.75 -7.06 12.55
CA GLY A 74 6.14 -7.23 13.95
C GLY A 74 5.89 -8.64 14.45
N GLU A 75 5.64 -8.79 15.74
CA GLU A 75 5.49 -10.10 16.38
C GLU A 75 4.02 -10.54 16.51
N ASP A 76 3.04 -9.64 16.21
CA ASP A 76 1.62 -9.90 16.40
C ASP A 76 0.80 -9.28 15.25
N ILE A 77 -0.51 -9.57 15.22
CA ILE A 77 -1.46 -8.99 14.28
C ILE A 77 -1.52 -7.48 14.46
N ALA A 78 -1.76 -6.78 13.36
CA ALA A 78 -1.67 -5.33 13.26
C ALA A 78 -0.27 -4.76 13.52
N GLY A 79 0.76 -5.63 13.53
CA GLY A 79 2.15 -5.25 13.60
C GLY A 79 2.50 -4.32 14.78
N ASN A 80 3.73 -3.89 14.82
CA ASN A 80 4.15 -2.83 15.73
C ASN A 80 3.76 -1.48 15.13
N GLY A 81 2.80 -0.79 15.74
CA GLY A 81 2.46 0.56 15.36
C GLY A 81 3.64 1.51 15.52
N ILE A 82 3.72 2.53 14.70
CA ILE A 82 4.77 3.55 14.79
C ILE A 82 4.18 4.91 15.15
N ARG A 83 5.00 5.72 15.83
CA ARG A 83 4.68 7.11 16.17
C ARG A 83 5.75 8.02 15.61
N ILE A 84 5.33 9.03 14.86
CA ILE A 84 6.21 10.05 14.27
C ILE A 84 5.63 11.43 14.55
N ARG A 85 6.41 12.48 14.31
CA ARG A 85 5.97 13.86 14.59
C ARG A 85 5.56 14.59 13.32
N GLN A 86 4.48 15.35 13.42
CA GLN A 86 4.05 16.29 12.38
C GLN A 86 5.19 17.27 12.04
N GLY A 87 5.47 17.44 10.76
CA GLY A 87 6.46 18.38 10.24
C GLY A 87 7.92 17.97 10.47
N ALA A 88 8.19 16.85 11.13
CA ALA A 88 9.55 16.32 11.28
C ALA A 88 9.87 15.35 10.14
N PRO A 89 11.02 15.48 9.45
CA PRO A 89 11.45 14.50 8.48
C PRO A 89 11.72 13.16 9.18
N VAL A 90 11.35 12.05 8.51
CA VAL A 90 11.57 10.70 9.00
C VAL A 90 12.09 9.81 7.88
N ARG A 91 12.95 8.86 8.23
CA ARG A 91 13.48 7.81 7.35
C ARG A 91 13.11 6.45 7.93
N ILE A 92 12.30 5.70 7.22
CA ILE A 92 11.80 4.39 7.64
C ILE A 92 12.30 3.34 6.66
N ARG A 93 13.16 2.44 7.14
CA ARG A 93 13.62 1.29 6.36
C ARG A 93 12.68 0.12 6.56
N VAL A 94 12.19 -0.43 5.45
CA VAL A 94 11.41 -1.66 5.40
C VAL A 94 12.32 -2.79 4.93
N GLU A 95 12.45 -3.83 5.75
CA GLU A 95 13.19 -5.07 5.45
C GLU A 95 12.19 -6.14 5.07
N ASN A 96 12.41 -6.84 3.96
CA ASN A 96 11.51 -7.87 3.46
C ASN A 96 12.07 -9.28 3.72
N ASP A 97 11.63 -9.90 4.78
CA ASP A 97 11.91 -11.30 5.11
C ASP A 97 10.78 -12.26 4.65
N LEU A 98 9.85 -11.78 3.82
CA LEU A 98 8.80 -12.60 3.23
C LEU A 98 9.35 -13.45 2.07
N PRO A 99 8.66 -14.54 1.70
CA PRO A 99 8.99 -15.32 0.51
C PRO A 99 8.61 -14.62 -0.81
N GLU A 100 7.95 -13.48 -0.75
CA GLU A 100 7.44 -12.70 -1.89
C GLU A 100 7.90 -11.26 -1.83
N ALA A 101 7.88 -10.59 -2.99
CA ALA A 101 8.10 -9.16 -3.06
C ALA A 101 6.96 -8.37 -2.40
N THR A 102 7.32 -7.28 -1.73
CA THR A 102 6.37 -6.43 -1.00
C THR A 102 6.61 -4.94 -1.23
N SER A 103 5.81 -4.11 -0.61
CA SER A 103 6.00 -2.66 -0.50
C SER A 103 5.25 -2.17 0.72
N VAL A 104 5.44 -0.90 1.11
CA VAL A 104 4.66 -0.25 2.15
C VAL A 104 4.05 1.04 1.62
N HIS A 105 2.73 1.12 1.66
CA HIS A 105 1.96 2.33 1.40
C HIS A 105 1.55 2.99 2.74
N TRP A 106 1.69 4.31 2.80
CA TRP A 106 1.38 5.15 3.97
C TRP A 106 -0.02 5.74 3.81
N HIS A 107 -1.01 4.97 4.18
CA HIS A 107 -2.41 5.24 3.85
C HIS A 107 -2.93 6.53 4.50
N GLY A 108 -3.43 7.43 3.66
CA GLY A 108 -4.07 8.69 4.08
C GLY A 108 -3.11 9.84 4.33
N ILE A 109 -1.80 9.64 4.31
CA ILE A 109 -0.82 10.72 4.47
C ILE A 109 -0.56 11.37 3.11
N ARG A 110 -0.53 12.70 3.05
CA ARG A 110 -0.13 13.45 1.85
C ARG A 110 1.39 13.41 1.70
N LEU A 111 1.88 12.62 0.78
CA LEU A 111 3.31 12.41 0.54
C LEU A 111 3.73 12.83 -0.87
N ALA A 112 5.02 13.00 -1.06
CA ALA A 112 5.62 13.03 -2.39
C ALA A 112 5.46 11.64 -3.04
N ASN A 113 5.30 11.61 -4.37
CA ASN A 113 5.01 10.39 -5.13
C ASN A 113 6.05 9.29 -4.89
N GLU A 114 7.31 9.66 -4.71
CA GLU A 114 8.43 8.73 -4.49
C GLU A 114 8.33 7.96 -3.16
N ALA A 115 7.54 8.46 -2.20
CA ALA A 115 7.33 7.84 -0.90
C ALA A 115 6.00 7.10 -0.79
N ASP A 116 5.16 7.09 -1.82
CA ASP A 116 3.79 6.54 -1.77
C ASP A 116 3.73 5.01 -1.64
N GLY A 117 4.77 4.30 -2.09
CA GLY A 117 4.90 2.87 -1.85
C GLY A 117 4.07 1.96 -2.74
N VAL A 118 3.67 2.41 -3.95
CA VAL A 118 2.86 1.63 -4.89
C VAL A 118 3.75 0.95 -5.94
N PRO A 119 3.85 -0.41 -5.92
CA PRO A 119 4.71 -1.15 -6.85
C PRO A 119 4.33 -0.93 -8.31
N GLY A 120 5.35 -0.68 -9.14
CA GLY A 120 5.17 -0.46 -10.58
C GLY A 120 4.61 0.92 -10.95
N MET A 121 4.31 1.78 -9.97
CA MET A 121 3.89 3.16 -10.17
C MET A 121 4.86 4.16 -9.55
N THR A 122 5.17 4.02 -8.27
CA THR A 122 6.01 4.97 -7.52
C THR A 122 7.35 4.37 -7.13
N GLN A 123 7.47 3.06 -7.14
CA GLN A 123 8.70 2.33 -6.86
C GLN A 123 8.70 0.92 -7.49
N ASP A 124 9.87 0.29 -7.51
CA ASP A 124 9.97 -1.15 -7.72
C ASP A 124 9.59 -1.89 -6.43
N PRO A 125 8.98 -3.10 -6.52
CA PRO A 125 8.72 -3.92 -5.34
C PRO A 125 10.01 -4.28 -4.60
N ILE A 126 9.95 -4.39 -3.28
CA ILE A 126 11.06 -4.84 -2.44
C ILE A 126 11.16 -6.36 -2.55
N ALA A 127 12.21 -6.88 -3.16
CA ALA A 127 12.38 -8.33 -3.32
C ALA A 127 12.64 -9.04 -1.97
N PRO A 128 12.41 -10.37 -1.89
CA PRO A 128 12.77 -11.15 -0.70
C PRO A 128 14.26 -10.98 -0.33
N GLY A 129 14.52 -10.67 0.92
CA GLY A 129 15.86 -10.40 1.46
C GLY A 129 16.39 -8.99 1.21
N ASP A 130 15.67 -8.17 0.45
CA ASP A 130 16.04 -6.78 0.18
C ASP A 130 15.37 -5.81 1.18
N SER A 131 15.74 -4.55 1.07
CA SER A 131 15.14 -3.46 1.86
C SER A 131 14.95 -2.20 1.02
N PHE A 132 14.01 -1.35 1.47
CA PHE A 132 13.78 -0.02 0.89
C PHE A 132 13.63 1.02 1.99
N THR A 133 14.18 2.22 1.80
CA THR A 133 14.06 3.31 2.77
C THR A 133 13.13 4.40 2.25
N TYR A 134 12.01 4.57 2.91
CA TYR A 134 11.07 5.67 2.70
C TYR A 134 11.53 6.89 3.49
N ALA A 135 11.60 8.04 2.83
CA ALA A 135 11.96 9.30 3.45
C ALA A 135 10.87 10.34 3.16
N PHE A 136 10.23 10.87 4.19
CA PHE A 136 9.16 11.85 4.04
C PHE A 136 9.01 12.73 5.29
N THR A 137 8.21 13.79 5.14
CA THR A 137 7.82 14.67 6.24
C THR A 137 6.30 14.69 6.30
N PRO A 138 5.65 14.13 7.35
CA PRO A 138 4.21 14.11 7.45
C PRO A 138 3.67 15.52 7.71
N PRO A 139 2.82 16.08 6.81
CA PRO A 139 2.36 17.46 6.97
C PRO A 139 1.24 17.62 7.99
N ASP A 140 0.47 16.57 8.23
CA ASP A 140 -0.73 16.61 9.06
C ASP A 140 -0.63 15.61 10.21
N ALA A 141 -1.05 16.04 11.42
CA ALA A 141 -1.22 15.16 12.56
C ALA A 141 -2.48 14.30 12.40
N GLY A 142 -2.49 13.10 12.96
CA GLY A 142 -3.65 12.22 12.93
C GLY A 142 -3.32 10.76 13.16
N THR A 143 -4.37 9.94 13.10
CA THR A 143 -4.29 8.49 13.16
C THR A 143 -4.43 7.94 11.76
N TYR A 144 -3.41 7.27 11.31
CA TYR A 144 -3.26 6.66 10.01
C TYR A 144 -2.92 5.18 10.15
N PHE A 145 -2.69 4.49 9.06
CA PHE A 145 -2.08 3.17 9.05
C PHE A 145 -1.17 3.01 7.84
N PHE A 146 -0.30 2.04 7.89
CA PHE A 146 0.50 1.63 6.74
C PHE A 146 0.27 0.17 6.45
N HIS A 147 0.38 -0.21 5.17
CA HIS A 147 0.10 -1.58 4.75
C HIS A 147 0.82 -1.93 3.45
N SER A 148 0.90 -3.23 3.15
CA SER A 148 1.39 -3.68 1.85
C SER A 148 0.45 -3.26 0.72
N HIS A 149 1.01 -2.84 -0.40
CA HIS A 149 0.27 -2.58 -1.64
C HIS A 149 0.56 -3.67 -2.69
N SER A 150 0.90 -4.90 -2.26
CA SER A 150 1.24 -6.04 -3.10
C SER A 150 0.22 -7.16 -2.90
N GLY A 151 -0.52 -7.54 -3.98
CA GLY A 151 -1.48 -8.64 -3.96
C GLY A 151 -2.50 -8.56 -2.82
N LEU A 152 -2.66 -9.67 -2.09
CA LEU A 152 -3.53 -9.79 -0.91
C LEU A 152 -2.74 -9.79 0.41
N GLN A 153 -1.54 -9.21 0.42
CA GLN A 153 -0.66 -9.21 1.59
C GLN A 153 -1.25 -8.41 2.77
N LEU A 154 -2.08 -7.40 2.50
CA LEU A 154 -2.85 -6.71 3.52
C LEU A 154 -3.74 -7.69 4.27
N ASP A 155 -4.51 -8.52 3.56
CA ASP A 155 -5.41 -9.52 4.14
C ASP A 155 -4.66 -10.66 4.86
N ARG A 156 -3.33 -10.71 4.72
CA ARG A 156 -2.44 -11.62 5.45
C ARG A 156 -1.80 -10.98 6.68
N GLY A 157 -2.23 -9.78 7.07
CA GLY A 157 -1.77 -9.09 8.28
C GLY A 157 -0.65 -8.07 8.07
N LEU A 158 -0.28 -7.76 6.83
CA LEU A 158 0.72 -6.72 6.56
C LEU A 158 0.10 -5.32 6.61
N TYR A 159 -0.31 -4.91 7.79
CA TYR A 159 -0.76 -3.57 8.15
C TYR A 159 -0.39 -3.24 9.60
N ALA A 160 -0.28 -1.97 9.93
CA ALA A 160 -0.08 -1.50 11.30
C ALA A 160 -0.50 -0.02 11.44
N PRO A 161 -0.87 0.42 12.66
CA PRO A 161 -1.24 1.80 12.90
C PRO A 161 -0.03 2.73 12.81
N LEU A 162 -0.27 3.93 12.30
CA LEU A 162 0.68 5.04 12.22
C LEU A 162 0.08 6.27 12.88
N ILE A 163 0.69 6.72 13.96
CA ILE A 163 0.27 7.94 14.66
C ILE A 163 1.23 9.07 14.31
N VAL A 164 0.69 10.13 13.74
CA VAL A 164 1.41 11.38 13.54
C VAL A 164 1.04 12.34 14.66
N GLU A 165 1.93 12.49 15.61
CA GLU A 165 1.74 13.35 16.78
C GLU A 165 1.76 14.83 16.36
N PRO A 166 0.81 15.65 16.84
CA PRO A 166 0.77 17.06 16.51
C PRO A 166 1.97 17.82 17.09
N VAL A 167 2.37 18.91 16.46
CA VAL A 167 3.39 19.82 17.00
C VAL A 167 2.99 20.35 18.38
N ARG A 168 1.67 20.55 18.57
CA ARG A 168 1.07 20.98 19.83
C ARG A 168 -0.24 20.24 20.04
N GLU A 169 -0.31 19.44 21.11
CA GLU A 169 -1.54 18.80 21.54
C GLU A 169 -2.54 19.86 22.02
N GLN A 170 -3.78 19.77 21.53
CA GLN A 170 -4.84 20.73 21.84
C GLN A 170 -5.81 20.22 22.91
N MET A 171 -5.81 18.92 23.17
CA MET A 171 -6.67 18.27 24.14
C MET A 171 -5.86 17.73 25.31
N SER A 172 -6.44 17.69 26.50
CA SER A 172 -5.89 17.00 27.65
C SER A 172 -6.69 15.72 27.88
N TYR A 173 -6.01 14.59 27.98
CA TYR A 173 -6.60 13.28 28.24
C TYR A 173 -5.68 12.47 29.16
N ASP A 174 -6.25 11.59 29.95
CA ASP A 174 -5.50 10.75 30.89
C ASP A 174 -4.96 9.48 30.26
N ARG A 175 -5.57 9.07 29.13
CA ARG A 175 -5.21 7.82 28.43
C ARG A 175 -5.51 7.91 26.94
N GLU A 176 -4.71 7.22 26.16
CA GLU A 176 -4.90 6.99 24.74
C GLU A 176 -4.80 5.49 24.45
N ASP A 177 -5.75 4.97 23.70
CA ASP A 177 -5.75 3.59 23.21
C ASP A 177 -5.93 3.60 21.69
N VAL A 178 -5.16 2.76 21.01
CA VAL A 178 -5.30 2.52 19.56
C VAL A 178 -6.01 1.19 19.37
N LEU A 179 -7.16 1.21 18.71
CA LEU A 179 -7.92 0.02 18.36
C LEU A 179 -7.82 -0.24 16.86
N VAL A 180 -7.45 -1.46 16.49
CA VAL A 180 -7.47 -1.94 15.12
C VAL A 180 -8.62 -2.91 14.97
N LEU A 181 -9.49 -2.65 13.99
CA LEU A 181 -10.65 -3.50 13.66
C LEU A 181 -10.38 -4.18 12.33
N ASP A 182 -10.49 -5.49 12.30
CA ASP A 182 -10.24 -6.30 11.12
C ASP A 182 -11.14 -7.53 11.08
N ASP A 183 -11.42 -8.04 9.88
CA ASP A 183 -12.09 -9.31 9.63
C ASP A 183 -11.04 -10.32 9.11
N TRP A 184 -10.74 -11.33 9.91
CA TRP A 184 -9.59 -12.20 9.70
C TRP A 184 -9.96 -13.56 9.11
N LEU A 185 -9.28 -13.96 8.04
CA LEU A 185 -9.46 -15.29 7.43
C LEU A 185 -8.15 -16.08 7.23
N ASP A 186 -6.99 -15.43 7.15
CA ASP A 186 -5.72 -16.11 6.85
C ASP A 186 -5.38 -17.17 7.90
N GLY A 187 -5.06 -18.38 7.44
CA GLY A 187 -4.76 -19.52 8.30
C GLY A 187 -5.96 -20.09 9.10
N ILE A 188 -7.18 -19.59 8.89
CA ILE A 188 -8.40 -20.14 9.48
C ILE A 188 -9.11 -21.05 8.48
N ASP A 189 -9.44 -20.56 7.30
CA ASP A 189 -10.14 -21.26 6.22
C ASP A 189 -9.34 -21.21 4.90
N GLY A 190 -8.02 -21.40 4.97
CA GLY A 190 -7.10 -21.26 3.87
C GLY A 190 -6.39 -19.91 3.88
N THR A 191 -5.94 -19.47 2.72
CA THR A 191 -5.28 -18.16 2.55
C THR A 191 -6.23 -17.18 1.83
N PRO A 192 -5.97 -15.87 1.90
CA PRO A 192 -6.69 -14.88 1.06
C PRO A 192 -6.66 -15.23 -0.43
N ASP A 193 -5.54 -15.74 -0.95
CA ASP A 193 -5.40 -16.16 -2.33
C ASP A 193 -6.29 -17.36 -2.68
N ASP A 194 -6.40 -18.36 -1.80
CA ASP A 194 -7.31 -19.49 -1.95
C ASP A 194 -8.77 -19.00 -1.99
N ARG A 195 -9.10 -18.06 -1.13
CA ARG A 195 -10.44 -17.46 -1.08
C ARG A 195 -10.76 -16.68 -2.35
N LEU A 196 -9.85 -15.84 -2.80
CA LEU A 196 -10.01 -15.11 -4.06
C LEU A 196 -10.14 -16.06 -5.25
N ALA A 197 -9.32 -17.11 -5.31
CA ALA A 197 -9.40 -18.12 -6.36
C ALA A 197 -10.75 -18.87 -6.33
N SER A 198 -11.26 -19.16 -5.14
CA SER A 198 -12.60 -19.78 -4.98
C SER A 198 -13.71 -18.85 -5.45
N LEU A 199 -13.68 -17.57 -5.05
CA LEU A 199 -14.65 -16.56 -5.49
C LEU A 199 -14.66 -16.38 -7.02
N ARG A 200 -13.49 -16.38 -7.64
CA ARG A 200 -13.36 -16.30 -9.10
C ARG A 200 -13.95 -17.52 -9.83
N ARG A 201 -13.83 -18.70 -9.24
CA ARG A 201 -14.39 -19.94 -9.86
C ARG A 201 -15.89 -20.11 -9.60
N ASN A 202 -16.34 -19.81 -8.41
CA ASN A 202 -17.67 -20.21 -7.93
C ASN A 202 -18.63 -19.03 -7.74
N GLY A 203 -18.17 -17.78 -7.84
CA GLY A 203 -18.92 -16.60 -7.46
C GLY A 203 -19.06 -16.47 -5.94
N MET A 204 -19.79 -15.44 -5.50
CA MET A 204 -20.11 -15.28 -4.07
C MET A 204 -21.14 -16.30 -3.63
N PRO A 205 -20.97 -17.00 -2.48
CA PRO A 205 -22.01 -17.84 -1.92
C PRO A 205 -23.23 -16.97 -1.60
N MET A 206 -24.39 -17.34 -2.14
CA MET A 206 -25.65 -16.61 -1.93
C MET A 206 -26.31 -16.94 -0.59
N ASP A 207 -25.70 -17.79 0.23
CA ASP A 207 -26.29 -18.34 1.48
C ASP A 207 -26.37 -17.35 2.65
N GLY A 208 -26.09 -16.07 2.44
CA GLY A 208 -26.21 -15.03 3.48
C GLY A 208 -27.18 -13.89 3.18
N MET A 209 -27.78 -13.83 2.00
CA MET A 209 -28.76 -12.79 1.64
C MET A 209 -30.22 -13.28 1.73
N GLY A 210 -30.54 -14.01 2.76
CA GLY A 210 -31.93 -14.26 3.16
C GLY A 210 -32.55 -12.99 3.74
N MET A 211 -32.79 -11.99 2.92
CA MET A 211 -33.71 -10.92 3.24
C MET A 211 -35.13 -11.51 3.28
N GLY A 212 -35.59 -11.91 4.45
CA GLY A 212 -36.99 -12.13 4.74
C GLY A 212 -37.76 -10.83 4.58
N MET A 213 -38.08 -10.44 3.36
CA MET A 213 -39.20 -9.55 3.09
C MET A 213 -40.45 -10.41 2.90
N GLY A 214 -40.93 -10.96 4.01
CA GLY A 214 -42.33 -11.40 4.12
C GLY A 214 -43.23 -10.18 4.26
N MET A 215 -43.62 -9.58 3.16
CA MET A 215 -44.82 -8.75 3.14
C MET A 215 -46.04 -9.70 3.20
N GLY A 216 -46.54 -9.96 4.40
CA GLY A 216 -47.91 -10.43 4.58
C GLY A 216 -48.85 -9.29 4.23
N MET A 217 -49.53 -9.43 3.11
CA MET A 217 -50.76 -8.72 2.85
C MET A 217 -51.91 -9.68 3.26
N ASP A 218 -52.60 -9.31 4.31
CA ASP A 218 -53.99 -9.62 4.57
C ASP A 218 -54.74 -8.33 4.82
#